data_e4de0bc8d1ac6a752c207519607e15a2
#
_entry.id   e4de0bc8d1ac6a752c207519607e15a2
#
_cell.length_a   1.000
_cell.length_b   1.000
_cell.length_c   1.000
_cell.angle_alpha   90.00
_cell.angle_beta   90.00
_cell.angle_gamma   90.00
#
_symmetry.space_group_name_H-M   'P 1'
#
loop_
_entity.id
_entity.type
_entity.pdbx_description
1 polymer ?
#
loop_
_entity_poly.entity_id
_entity_poly.type
_entity_poly.pdbx_seq_one_letter_code
_entity_poly.pdbx_strand_id
1 'polypeptide(L)'
;MSLLDAVTRRRSQPNVTAEAPSHDELLPLVSAAACGADHGSLRPWRLIELRGDARARLGTALAEASGADAEDTARIAAKPMRAPLLIAVVLSLQPSLKVADWEQEAGASGVAHTLSLLLDDAGWGVMWRSGHHTRSLPVRVMHGLADNEQLLGWLYVGGRPNREKPGQRKALPAEQYLSVL
;
A
#
# COMPACT_ATOMS: atom_id res chain seq x y z
N MET A 1 9.44 -19.49 -12.55
CA MET A 1 9.56 -19.24 -11.09
C MET A 1 8.25 -19.65 -10.43
N SER A 2 8.26 -20.38 -9.32
CA SER A 2 7.03 -20.78 -8.63
C SER A 2 6.44 -19.60 -7.84
N LEU A 3 5.15 -19.68 -7.50
CA LEU A 3 4.52 -18.69 -6.60
C LEU A 3 5.21 -18.65 -5.24
N LEU A 4 5.63 -19.82 -4.73
CA LEU A 4 6.37 -19.93 -3.48
C LEU A 4 7.69 -19.13 -3.54
N ASP A 5 8.42 -19.23 -4.66
CA ASP A 5 9.66 -18.48 -4.85
C ASP A 5 9.39 -16.97 -4.90
N ALA A 6 8.33 -16.53 -5.58
CA ALA A 6 7.96 -15.12 -5.67
C ALA A 6 7.64 -14.54 -4.28
N VAL A 7 6.83 -15.24 -3.49
CA VAL A 7 6.44 -14.81 -2.12
C VAL A 7 7.65 -14.79 -1.19
N THR A 8 8.50 -15.81 -1.23
CA THR A 8 9.67 -15.90 -0.34
C THR A 8 10.76 -14.90 -0.70
N ARG A 9 10.89 -14.56 -1.99
CA ARG A 9 11.86 -13.57 -2.49
C ARG A 9 11.46 -12.13 -2.19
N ARG A 10 10.15 -11.79 -2.29
CA ARG A 10 9.66 -10.43 -2.11
C ARG A 10 10.21 -9.77 -0.85
N ARG A 11 10.70 -8.55 -0.98
CA ARG A 11 11.15 -7.70 0.14
C ARG A 11 10.52 -6.32 0.03
N SER A 12 10.31 -5.66 1.16
CA SER A 12 9.99 -4.23 1.17
C SER A 12 11.20 -3.44 0.70
N GLN A 13 11.02 -2.59 -0.32
CA GLN A 13 12.06 -1.74 -0.90
C GLN A 13 11.92 -0.31 -0.36
N PRO A 14 12.72 0.07 0.65
CA PRO A 14 12.63 1.41 1.24
C PRO A 14 13.17 2.51 0.32
N ASN A 15 14.05 2.15 -0.60
CA ASN A 15 14.67 3.02 -1.59
C ASN A 15 14.36 2.48 -2.99
N VAL A 16 13.91 3.36 -3.87
CA VAL A 16 13.55 3.06 -5.26
C VAL A 16 14.14 4.13 -6.18
N THR A 17 14.26 3.82 -7.48
CA THR A 17 14.66 4.80 -8.51
C THR A 17 13.49 5.69 -8.92
N ALA A 18 13.74 6.67 -9.79
CA ALA A 18 12.73 7.61 -10.28
C ALA A 18 11.75 7.02 -11.31
N GLU A 19 11.99 5.80 -11.78
CA GLU A 19 11.11 5.09 -12.69
C GLU A 19 9.91 4.52 -11.94
N ALA A 20 8.75 4.45 -12.60
CA ALA A 20 7.54 3.83 -12.06
C ALA A 20 6.69 3.26 -13.18
N PRO A 21 5.87 2.22 -12.92
CA PRO A 21 4.93 1.72 -13.91
C PRO A 21 3.97 2.82 -14.36
N SER A 22 3.64 2.84 -15.64
CA SER A 22 2.56 3.69 -16.18
C SER A 22 1.20 3.26 -15.62
N HIS A 23 0.17 4.08 -15.86
CA HIS A 23 -1.21 3.72 -15.53
C HIS A 23 -1.62 2.41 -16.22
N ASP A 24 -1.34 2.29 -17.52
CA ASP A 24 -1.71 1.12 -18.32
C ASP A 24 -1.01 -0.16 -17.87
N GLU A 25 0.24 -0.06 -17.40
CA GLU A 25 0.96 -1.20 -16.81
C GLU A 25 0.39 -1.62 -15.44
N LEU A 26 -0.25 -0.70 -14.71
CA LEU A 26 -0.90 -1.02 -13.43
C LEU A 26 -2.23 -1.75 -13.60
N LEU A 27 -3.02 -1.45 -14.63
CA LEU A 27 -4.36 -1.98 -14.81
C LEU A 27 -4.43 -3.52 -14.76
N PRO A 28 -3.58 -4.29 -15.48
CA PRO A 28 -3.60 -5.74 -15.40
C PRO A 28 -3.18 -6.27 -14.02
N LEU A 29 -2.27 -5.59 -13.33
CA LEU A 29 -1.85 -5.98 -11.97
C LEU A 29 -2.97 -5.75 -10.95
N VAL A 30 -3.71 -4.63 -11.07
CA VAL A 30 -4.88 -4.33 -10.24
C VAL A 30 -5.99 -5.35 -10.51
N SER A 31 -6.26 -5.67 -11.78
CA SER A 31 -7.24 -6.69 -12.16
C SER A 31 -6.91 -8.06 -11.56
N ALA A 32 -5.64 -8.46 -11.59
CA ALA A 32 -5.19 -9.72 -10.98
C ALA A 32 -5.29 -9.68 -9.44
N ALA A 33 -4.93 -8.57 -8.81
CA ALA A 33 -5.06 -8.40 -7.35
C ALA A 33 -6.51 -8.46 -6.88
N ALA A 34 -7.45 -8.01 -7.71
CA ALA A 34 -8.89 -8.06 -7.45
C ALA A 34 -9.48 -9.49 -7.47
N CYS A 35 -8.72 -10.51 -7.90
CA CYS A 35 -9.14 -11.91 -7.86
C CYS A 35 -8.99 -12.56 -6.47
N GLY A 36 -8.52 -11.82 -5.46
CA GLY A 36 -8.47 -12.30 -4.08
C GLY A 36 -9.84 -12.62 -3.51
N ALA A 37 -9.85 -13.36 -2.38
CA ALA A 37 -11.10 -13.69 -1.70
C ALA A 37 -11.84 -12.41 -1.25
N ASP A 38 -13.12 -12.31 -1.61
CA ASP A 38 -13.99 -11.18 -1.30
C ASP A 38 -15.39 -11.73 -0.97
N HIS A 39 -15.71 -11.80 0.32
CA HIS A 39 -16.98 -12.32 0.80
C HIS A 39 -18.12 -11.46 0.25
N GLY A 40 -19.02 -12.10 -0.49
CA GLY A 40 -20.16 -11.45 -1.12
C GLY A 40 -19.81 -10.63 -2.36
N SER A 41 -18.58 -10.65 -2.83
CA SER A 41 -18.10 -9.87 -3.99
C SER A 41 -18.39 -8.37 -3.88
N LEU A 42 -18.26 -7.83 -2.67
CA LEU A 42 -18.57 -6.43 -2.34
C LEU A 42 -17.59 -5.44 -2.93
N ARG A 43 -16.37 -5.86 -3.24
CA ARG A 43 -15.25 -5.02 -3.70
C ARG A 43 -15.07 -3.80 -2.80
N PRO A 44 -14.86 -3.99 -1.50
CA PRO A 44 -14.88 -2.92 -0.51
C PRO A 44 -13.58 -2.11 -0.53
N TRP A 45 -13.08 -1.77 -1.70
CA TRP A 45 -11.81 -1.08 -1.88
C TRP A 45 -11.77 -0.26 -3.17
N ARG A 46 -10.93 0.76 -3.15
CA ARG A 46 -10.42 1.45 -4.33
C ARG A 46 -8.97 1.85 -4.14
N LEU A 47 -8.29 2.10 -5.25
CA LEU A 47 -6.90 2.54 -5.27
C LEU A 47 -6.83 3.94 -5.88
N ILE A 48 -5.90 4.77 -5.37
CA ILE A 48 -5.66 6.11 -5.89
C ILE A 48 -4.18 6.24 -6.21
N GLU A 49 -3.87 6.55 -7.47
CA GLU A 49 -2.50 6.88 -7.88
C GLU A 49 -2.14 8.31 -7.50
N LEU A 50 -1.01 8.48 -6.82
CA LEU A 50 -0.43 9.79 -6.53
C LEU A 50 0.91 9.91 -7.26
N ARG A 51 0.94 10.77 -8.25
CA ARG A 51 2.12 11.14 -9.05
C ARG A 51 2.33 12.66 -9.01
N GLY A 52 3.51 13.13 -9.40
CA GLY A 52 3.78 14.57 -9.52
C GLY A 52 3.35 15.35 -8.27
N ASP A 53 2.57 16.38 -8.47
CA ASP A 53 2.10 17.30 -7.41
C ASP A 53 1.17 16.64 -6.38
N ALA A 54 0.50 15.55 -6.72
CA ALA A 54 -0.34 14.83 -5.75
C ALA A 54 0.49 14.30 -4.57
N ARG A 55 1.75 13.92 -4.79
CA ARG A 55 2.67 13.52 -3.72
C ARG A 55 3.07 14.70 -2.83
N ALA A 56 3.29 15.87 -3.42
CA ALA A 56 3.60 17.09 -2.66
C ALA A 56 2.40 17.50 -1.78
N ARG A 57 1.16 17.44 -2.32
CA ARG A 57 -0.07 17.69 -1.56
C ARG A 57 -0.22 16.72 -0.39
N LEU A 58 0.10 15.44 -0.59
CA LEU A 58 0.14 14.48 0.51
C LEU A 58 1.18 14.87 1.56
N GLY A 59 2.35 15.33 1.14
CA GLY A 59 3.39 15.83 2.04
C GLY A 59 2.88 16.96 2.93
N THR A 60 2.20 17.94 2.35
CA THR A 60 1.55 19.05 3.08
C THR A 60 0.52 18.53 4.08
N ALA A 61 -0.37 17.64 3.66
CA ALA A 61 -1.41 17.07 4.54
C ALA A 61 -0.82 16.26 5.72
N LEU A 62 0.27 15.52 5.48
CA LEU A 62 0.98 14.79 6.53
C LEU A 62 1.68 15.73 7.53
N ALA A 63 2.27 16.80 7.04
CA ALA A 63 2.91 17.84 7.85
C ALA A 63 1.88 18.53 8.74
N GLU A 64 0.73 18.94 8.18
CA GLU A 64 -0.39 19.51 8.92
C GLU A 64 -0.92 18.55 10.00
N ALA A 65 -1.08 17.28 9.65
CA ALA A 65 -1.56 16.25 10.58
C ALA A 65 -0.58 15.93 11.72
N SER A 66 0.70 16.25 11.55
CA SER A 66 1.73 15.89 12.53
C SER A 66 1.76 16.80 13.75
N GLY A 67 1.37 18.07 13.61
CA GLY A 67 1.50 19.10 14.67
C GLY A 67 2.95 19.31 15.13
N ALA A 68 3.93 18.88 14.35
CA ALA A 68 5.35 18.91 14.69
C ALA A 68 5.95 20.32 14.54
N ASP A 69 7.15 20.53 15.07
CA ASP A 69 7.92 21.74 14.83
C ASP A 69 8.33 21.90 13.35
N ALA A 70 8.95 23.02 13.00
CA ALA A 70 9.25 23.36 11.61
C ALA A 70 10.22 22.37 10.93
N GLU A 71 11.22 21.86 11.65
CA GLU A 71 12.22 20.92 11.11
C GLU A 71 11.59 19.55 10.85
N ASP A 72 10.86 19.02 11.82
CA ASP A 72 10.14 17.75 11.69
C ASP A 72 9.01 17.84 10.66
N THR A 73 8.33 18.97 10.55
CA THR A 73 7.31 19.25 9.53
C THR A 73 7.89 19.13 8.12
N ALA A 74 9.04 19.74 7.84
CA ALA A 74 9.71 19.64 6.53
C ALA A 74 10.13 18.19 6.22
N ARG A 75 10.65 17.47 7.21
CA ARG A 75 11.04 16.06 7.08
C ARG A 75 9.84 15.15 6.81
N ILE A 76 8.70 15.42 7.43
CA ILE A 76 7.45 14.68 7.22
C ILE A 76 6.89 14.97 5.82
N ALA A 77 6.85 16.24 5.40
CA ALA A 77 6.40 16.66 4.08
C ALA A 77 7.21 16.00 2.94
N ALA A 78 8.49 15.75 3.15
CA ALA A 78 9.35 15.11 2.16
C ALA A 78 9.12 13.58 2.02
N LYS A 79 8.44 12.92 2.96
CA LYS A 79 8.28 11.46 2.94
C LYS A 79 7.60 10.92 1.67
N PRO A 80 6.52 11.52 1.12
CA PRO A 80 5.89 11.02 -0.10
C PRO A 80 6.77 11.12 -1.35
N MET A 81 7.78 11.99 -1.33
CA MET A 81 8.71 12.16 -2.46
C MET A 81 9.76 11.05 -2.59
N ARG A 82 9.80 10.09 -1.64
CA ARG A 82 10.74 8.97 -1.64
C ARG A 82 10.49 7.92 -2.73
N ALA A 83 9.35 7.99 -3.39
CA ALA A 83 9.02 7.15 -4.54
C ALA A 83 8.30 7.97 -5.62
N PRO A 84 8.51 7.67 -6.91
CA PRO A 84 7.85 8.38 -8.02
C PRO A 84 6.34 8.15 -8.09
N LEU A 85 5.86 7.03 -7.55
CA LEU A 85 4.46 6.65 -7.48
C LEU A 85 4.10 6.19 -6.06
N LEU A 86 2.99 6.70 -5.54
CA LEU A 86 2.30 6.13 -4.40
C LEU A 86 0.93 5.64 -4.85
N ILE A 87 0.53 4.45 -4.38
CA ILE A 87 -0.82 3.93 -4.56
C ILE A 87 -1.49 3.91 -3.19
N ALA A 88 -2.43 4.82 -2.97
CA ALA A 88 -3.23 4.84 -1.76
C ALA A 88 -4.23 3.67 -1.78
N VAL A 89 -4.25 2.90 -0.71
CA VAL A 89 -5.17 1.78 -0.51
C VAL A 89 -6.32 2.26 0.35
N VAL A 90 -7.49 2.35 -0.23
CA VAL A 90 -8.71 2.84 0.43
C VAL A 90 -9.67 1.67 0.65
N LEU A 91 -10.02 1.43 1.91
CA LEU A 91 -11.18 0.64 2.29
C LEU A 91 -12.43 1.47 1.97
N SER A 92 -13.38 0.92 1.22
CA SER A 92 -14.65 1.54 0.87
C SER A 92 -15.77 0.61 1.33
N LEU A 93 -16.21 0.80 2.59
CA LEU A 93 -17.19 -0.07 3.23
C LEU A 93 -18.52 -0.06 2.46
N GLN A 94 -19.02 -1.25 2.17
CA GLN A 94 -20.30 -1.46 1.53
C GLN A 94 -21.35 -1.90 2.56
N PRO A 95 -22.56 -1.33 2.52
CA PRO A 95 -23.63 -1.78 3.41
C PRO A 95 -23.91 -3.28 3.20
N SER A 96 -23.86 -4.07 4.27
CA SER A 96 -24.13 -5.50 4.23
C SER A 96 -24.63 -6.00 5.57
N LEU A 97 -25.71 -6.78 5.57
CA LEU A 97 -26.17 -7.49 6.77
C LEU A 97 -25.42 -8.82 6.99
N LYS A 98 -24.69 -9.26 5.97
CA LYS A 98 -24.05 -10.58 5.96
C LYS A 98 -22.53 -10.48 6.17
N VAL A 99 -21.91 -9.43 5.67
CA VAL A 99 -20.44 -9.26 5.68
C VAL A 99 -20.08 -8.14 6.65
N ALA A 100 -19.38 -8.47 7.70
CA ALA A 100 -18.96 -7.51 8.71
C ALA A 100 -17.84 -6.58 8.17
N ASP A 101 -17.68 -5.38 8.76
CA ASP A 101 -16.68 -4.40 8.36
C ASP A 101 -15.25 -4.94 8.41
N TRP A 102 -14.92 -5.76 9.43
CA TRP A 102 -13.59 -6.37 9.54
C TRP A 102 -13.29 -7.37 8.41
N GLU A 103 -14.29 -8.08 7.89
CA GLU A 103 -14.12 -8.96 6.72
C GLU A 103 -13.83 -8.15 5.46
N GLN A 104 -14.50 -7.01 5.32
CA GLN A 104 -14.28 -6.07 4.21
C GLN A 104 -12.87 -5.45 4.29
N GLU A 105 -12.40 -5.06 5.47
CA GLU A 105 -11.03 -4.58 5.67
C GLU A 105 -9.99 -5.65 5.37
N ALA A 106 -10.25 -6.91 5.77
CA ALA A 106 -9.38 -8.03 5.43
C ALA A 106 -9.29 -8.24 3.91
N GLY A 107 -10.41 -8.16 3.18
CA GLY A 107 -10.46 -8.21 1.71
C GLY A 107 -9.64 -7.09 1.07
N ALA A 108 -9.86 -5.84 1.48
CA ALA A 108 -9.09 -4.68 1.00
C ALA A 108 -7.58 -4.80 1.27
N SER A 109 -7.22 -5.29 2.45
CA SER A 109 -5.82 -5.58 2.80
C SER A 109 -5.24 -6.72 1.94
N GLY A 110 -6.03 -7.73 1.63
CA GLY A 110 -5.67 -8.82 0.73
C GLY A 110 -5.31 -8.33 -0.67
N VAL A 111 -6.10 -7.41 -1.22
CA VAL A 111 -5.81 -6.76 -2.52
C VAL A 111 -4.48 -5.99 -2.46
N ALA A 112 -4.22 -5.23 -1.41
CA ALA A 112 -2.97 -4.48 -1.27
C ALA A 112 -1.74 -5.40 -1.19
N HIS A 113 -1.82 -6.50 -0.44
CA HIS A 113 -0.74 -7.49 -0.36
C HIS A 113 -0.52 -8.20 -1.70
N THR A 114 -1.59 -8.60 -2.38
CA THR A 114 -1.51 -9.24 -3.70
C THR A 114 -0.92 -8.28 -4.73
N LEU A 115 -1.37 -7.03 -4.78
CA LEU A 115 -0.81 -6.01 -5.67
C LEU A 115 0.68 -5.77 -5.38
N SER A 116 1.07 -5.71 -4.10
CA SER A 116 2.47 -5.58 -3.70
C SER A 116 3.34 -6.75 -4.19
N LEU A 117 2.80 -7.97 -4.21
CA LEU A 117 3.49 -9.15 -4.73
C LEU A 117 3.60 -9.11 -6.26
N LEU A 118 2.52 -8.75 -6.95
CA LEU A 118 2.50 -8.64 -8.41
C LEU A 118 3.43 -7.53 -8.92
N LEU A 119 3.49 -6.38 -8.23
CA LEU A 119 4.45 -5.31 -8.53
C LEU A 119 5.90 -5.80 -8.36
N ASP A 120 6.18 -6.55 -7.28
CA ASP A 120 7.50 -7.13 -7.05
C ASP A 120 7.86 -8.15 -8.14
N ASP A 121 6.93 -9.00 -8.55
CA ASP A 121 7.16 -9.98 -9.62
C ASP A 121 7.35 -9.33 -11.00
N ALA A 122 6.66 -8.21 -11.25
CA ALA A 122 6.85 -7.38 -12.45
C ALA A 122 8.16 -6.57 -12.44
N GLY A 123 9.01 -6.71 -11.40
CA GLY A 123 10.32 -6.06 -11.32
C GLY A 123 10.33 -4.71 -10.61
N TRP A 124 9.21 -4.25 -10.07
CA TRP A 124 9.15 -2.98 -9.34
C TRP A 124 9.53 -3.14 -7.88
N GLY A 125 10.19 -2.12 -7.33
CA GLY A 125 10.40 -1.99 -5.91
C GLY A 125 9.13 -1.48 -5.23
N VAL A 126 8.69 -2.13 -4.15
CA VAL A 126 7.47 -1.75 -3.43
C VAL A 126 7.64 -1.81 -1.92
N MET A 127 7.05 -0.84 -1.23
CA MET A 127 6.96 -0.84 0.23
C MET A 127 5.60 -0.29 0.69
N TRP A 128 4.84 -1.09 1.45
CA TRP A 128 3.63 -0.59 2.09
C TRP A 128 4.00 0.23 3.34
N ARG A 129 3.47 1.45 3.40
CA ARG A 129 3.58 2.35 4.55
C ARG A 129 2.20 2.71 5.04
N SER A 130 2.02 2.61 6.33
CA SER A 130 0.80 3.00 7.05
C SER A 130 1.18 3.83 8.28
N GLY A 131 0.26 4.05 9.18
CA GLY A 131 0.48 4.73 10.46
C GLY A 131 -0.71 5.62 10.85
N HIS A 132 -0.65 6.26 12.02
CA HIS A 132 -1.76 7.02 12.59
C HIS A 132 -2.25 8.18 11.71
N HIS A 133 -1.38 8.78 10.90
CA HIS A 133 -1.77 9.87 9.98
C HIS A 133 -2.78 9.42 8.91
N THR A 134 -2.92 8.11 8.62
CA THR A 134 -3.95 7.63 7.69
C THR A 134 -5.37 7.96 8.16
N ARG A 135 -5.55 8.23 9.45
CA ARG A 135 -6.84 8.55 10.07
C ARG A 135 -7.05 10.05 10.31
N SER A 136 -6.07 10.89 10.00
CA SER A 136 -6.14 12.33 10.23
C SER A 136 -7.04 13.02 9.20
N LEU A 137 -7.70 14.11 9.63
CA LEU A 137 -8.60 14.89 8.77
C LEU A 137 -7.90 15.49 7.55
N PRO A 138 -6.71 16.12 7.65
CA PRO A 138 -6.02 16.66 6.47
C PRO A 138 -5.74 15.60 5.42
N VAL A 139 -5.34 14.40 5.83
CA VAL A 139 -5.05 13.28 4.91
C VAL A 139 -6.33 12.74 4.29
N ARG A 140 -7.43 12.61 5.04
CA ARG A 140 -8.75 12.24 4.50
C ARG A 140 -9.22 13.20 3.42
N VAL A 141 -9.17 14.50 3.72
CA VAL A 141 -9.58 15.57 2.78
C VAL A 141 -8.73 15.55 1.52
N MET A 142 -7.40 15.43 1.67
CA MET A 142 -6.47 15.37 0.54
C MET A 142 -6.79 14.22 -0.42
N HIS A 143 -7.22 13.05 0.08
CA HIS A 143 -7.59 11.90 -0.74
C HIS A 143 -9.05 11.92 -1.22
N GLY A 144 -9.85 12.89 -0.81
CA GLY A 144 -11.28 12.94 -1.12
C GLY A 144 -12.04 11.72 -0.61
N LEU A 145 -11.76 11.28 0.64
CA LEU A 145 -12.41 10.12 1.22
C LEU A 145 -13.84 10.44 1.65
N ALA A 146 -14.78 9.58 1.23
CA ALA A 146 -16.16 9.60 1.72
C ALA A 146 -16.27 9.11 3.18
N ASP A 147 -17.45 9.27 3.81
CA ASP A 147 -17.66 8.90 5.20
C ASP A 147 -17.49 7.39 5.45
N ASN A 148 -17.89 6.55 4.48
CA ASN A 148 -17.70 5.10 4.51
C ASN A 148 -16.30 4.65 4.07
N GLU A 149 -15.35 5.57 3.85
CA GLU A 149 -14.02 5.24 3.39
C GLU A 149 -12.95 5.48 4.45
N GLN A 150 -11.95 4.61 4.44
CA GLN A 150 -10.80 4.67 5.33
C GLN A 150 -9.52 4.38 4.54
N LEU A 151 -8.47 5.17 4.79
CA LEU A 151 -7.17 4.92 4.19
C LEU A 151 -6.41 3.86 4.99
N LEU A 152 -6.01 2.77 4.34
CA LEU A 152 -5.20 1.70 4.96
C LEU A 152 -3.70 1.99 4.87
N GLY A 153 -3.29 2.86 3.96
CA GLY A 153 -1.89 3.25 3.75
C GLY A 153 -1.57 3.47 2.29
N TRP A 154 -0.28 3.45 1.98
CA TRP A 154 0.25 3.70 0.64
C TRP A 154 1.27 2.64 0.26
N LEU A 155 1.17 2.10 -0.95
CA LEU A 155 2.26 1.38 -1.61
C LEU A 155 3.18 2.42 -2.26
N TYR A 156 4.41 2.53 -1.79
CA TYR A 156 5.47 3.33 -2.39
C TYR A 156 6.12 2.48 -3.47
N VAL A 157 6.04 2.92 -4.72
CA VAL A 157 6.44 2.13 -5.89
C VAL A 157 7.45 2.90 -6.73
N GLY A 158 8.49 2.21 -7.19
CA GLY A 158 9.48 2.72 -8.12
C GLY A 158 10.41 1.63 -8.64
N GLY A 159 11.37 1.98 -9.50
CA GLY A 159 12.34 1.03 -10.03
C GLY A 159 13.25 0.47 -8.93
N ARG A 160 13.72 -0.76 -9.09
CA ARG A 160 14.70 -1.36 -8.17
C ARG A 160 16.09 -0.74 -8.38
N PRO A 161 16.80 -0.38 -7.31
CA PRO A 161 18.21 0.05 -7.44
C PRO A 161 19.11 -1.08 -7.93
N ASN A 162 20.11 -0.76 -8.77
CA ASN A 162 21.06 -1.74 -9.31
C ASN A 162 21.95 -2.43 -8.24
N ARG A 163 22.01 -1.90 -7.02
CA ARG A 163 22.73 -2.47 -5.88
C ARG A 163 21.74 -2.81 -4.78
N GLU A 164 21.07 -3.92 -4.92
CA GLU A 164 20.31 -4.49 -3.82
C GLU A 164 21.27 -5.19 -2.85
N LYS A 165 21.24 -4.78 -1.58
CA LYS A 165 21.68 -5.64 -0.48
C LYS A 165 20.43 -6.34 0.05
N PRO A 166 20.12 -7.55 -0.43
CA PRO A 166 18.96 -8.28 0.08
C PRO A 166 19.21 -8.54 1.58
N GLY A 167 18.38 -7.94 2.43
CA GLY A 167 18.40 -8.28 3.83
C GLY A 167 18.13 -9.77 4.03
N GLN A 168 18.82 -10.42 4.95
CA GLN A 168 18.52 -11.80 5.30
C GLN A 168 17.19 -11.81 6.08
N ARG A 169 16.21 -12.58 5.57
CA ARG A 169 15.00 -12.87 6.33
C ARG A 169 15.36 -13.93 7.38
N LYS A 170 15.07 -13.65 8.67
CA LYS A 170 15.16 -14.68 9.69
C LYS A 170 14.19 -15.80 9.33
N ALA A 171 14.65 -17.05 9.47
CA ALA A 171 13.77 -18.20 9.33
C ALA A 171 12.61 -18.09 10.32
N LEU A 172 11.39 -18.33 9.85
CA LEU A 172 10.22 -18.39 10.71
C LEU A 172 10.04 -19.86 11.14
N PRO A 173 10.01 -20.16 12.45
CA PRO A 173 9.63 -21.49 12.92
C PRO A 173 8.11 -21.66 12.73
N ALA A 174 7.70 -22.16 11.55
CA ALA A 174 6.31 -22.23 11.12
C ALA A 174 5.43 -23.03 12.10
N GLU A 175 5.99 -24.00 12.79
CA GLU A 175 5.36 -24.84 13.82
C GLU A 175 4.86 -24.03 15.04
N GLN A 176 5.39 -22.82 15.27
CA GLN A 176 4.90 -21.92 16.33
C GLN A 176 3.63 -21.17 15.94
N TYR A 177 3.26 -21.19 14.65
CA TYR A 177 2.14 -20.43 14.09
C TYR A 177 1.07 -21.33 13.46
N LEU A 178 1.31 -22.63 13.42
CA LEU A 178 0.38 -23.62 12.93
C LEU A 178 0.19 -24.69 14.02
N SER A 179 -1.04 -24.82 14.49
CA SER A 179 -1.40 -25.85 15.49
C SER A 179 -2.43 -26.82 14.93
N VAL A 180 -2.43 -28.02 15.46
CA VAL A 180 -3.46 -29.02 15.22
C VAL A 180 -4.32 -29.10 16.48
N LEU A 181 -5.67 -29.13 16.30
CA LEU A 181 -6.65 -29.31 17.37
C LEU A 181 -6.92 -30.79 17.60
#